data_3c2ee7ab694b018703530fb0db23dcd1
#
_entry.id   3c2ee7ab694b018703530fb0db23dcd1
#
_cell.length_a   1.000
_cell.length_b   1.000
_cell.length_c   1.000
_cell.angle_alpha   90.00
_cell.angle_beta   90.00
_cell.angle_gamma   90.00
#
_symmetry.space_group_name_H-M   'P 1'
#
loop_
_entity.id
_entity.type
_entity.pdbx_description
1 polymer ?
#
loop_
_entity_poly.entity_id
_entity_poly.type
_entity_poly.pdbx_seq_one_letter_code
_entity_poly.pdbx_strand_id
1 'polypeptide(L)'
;LGRYKVIYTAKDRSGNKVVKERIIKVVEKKNIGTLQQSNEKIVYLTFDDGPSGNTDKILTILDQYQAKATFFVTGCHQEYNYLIKKAYQKGHTIGLHSYQHEYPDIYQSKKAYFNDLDKIGKMVKEIIGFTPHYIRFPGGSSNKVSKNYCTGLMSILTKEVIKQGYQYYDWNGDTNDASSNNVSVHEIISSATNENHQNIMILAHDTNAKNTTVEALPSIISFYQKKGYSFQAINDESFYVHHHVQN
;
A
#
# COMPACT_ATOMS: atom_id res chain seq x y z
N LEU A 1 28.55 -1.91 -7.08
CA LEU A 1 28.19 -1.41 -5.74
C LEU A 1 29.22 -0.39 -5.29
N GLY A 2 28.80 0.72 -4.65
CA GLY A 2 29.71 1.74 -4.16
C GLY A 2 29.17 3.16 -4.24
N ARG A 3 30.04 4.11 -3.91
CA ARG A 3 29.76 5.55 -4.03
C ARG A 3 30.48 6.09 -5.24
N TYR A 4 29.72 6.76 -6.11
CA TYR A 4 30.23 7.37 -7.34
C TYR A 4 29.97 8.87 -7.28
N LYS A 5 30.98 9.64 -7.70
CA LYS A 5 30.90 11.10 -7.80
C LYS A 5 30.67 11.47 -9.26
N VAL A 6 29.55 12.14 -9.54
CA VAL A 6 29.27 12.70 -10.86
C VAL A 6 29.48 14.20 -10.79
N ILE A 7 30.31 14.71 -11.68
CA ILE A 7 30.66 16.14 -11.76
C ILE A 7 30.01 16.71 -13.02
N TYR A 8 29.13 17.69 -12.83
CA TYR A 8 28.52 18.45 -13.90
C TYR A 8 29.28 19.76 -14.07
N THR A 9 29.74 20.03 -15.28
CA THR A 9 30.42 21.27 -15.60
C THR A 9 29.67 21.98 -16.72
N ALA A 10 29.30 23.24 -16.50
CA ALA A 10 28.81 24.14 -17.53
C ALA A 10 29.78 25.30 -17.69
N LYS A 11 30.03 25.71 -18.94
CA LYS A 11 30.87 26.88 -19.28
C LYS A 11 30.11 27.76 -20.27
N ASP A 12 30.07 29.06 -20.03
CA ASP A 12 29.48 30.01 -20.95
C ASP A 12 30.49 30.45 -22.03
N ARG A 13 30.03 31.27 -23.00
CA ARG A 13 30.90 31.81 -24.09
C ARG A 13 31.97 32.74 -23.59
N SER A 14 31.81 33.34 -22.42
CA SER A 14 32.76 34.27 -21.78
C SER A 14 33.79 33.53 -20.91
N GLY A 15 33.71 32.22 -20.84
CA GLY A 15 34.65 31.39 -20.09
C GLY A 15 34.29 31.14 -18.64
N ASN A 16 33.17 31.69 -18.13
CA ASN A 16 32.71 31.42 -16.77
C ASN A 16 32.31 29.94 -16.63
N LYS A 17 32.76 29.32 -15.54
CA LYS A 17 32.58 27.88 -15.28
C LYS A 17 31.77 27.68 -14.00
N VAL A 18 30.73 26.86 -14.07
CA VAL A 18 29.99 26.34 -12.91
C VAL A 18 30.23 24.85 -12.82
N VAL A 19 30.56 24.37 -11.63
CA VAL A 19 30.74 22.94 -11.33
C VAL A 19 29.75 22.55 -10.24
N LYS A 20 28.94 21.52 -10.48
CA LYS A 20 28.11 20.87 -9.46
C LYS A 20 28.50 19.40 -9.31
N GLU A 21 28.53 18.94 -8.09
CA GLU A 21 28.81 17.56 -7.76
C GLU A 21 27.53 16.84 -7.28
N ARG A 22 27.39 15.57 -7.66
CA ARG A 22 26.37 14.66 -7.15
C ARG A 22 27.01 13.36 -6.74
N ILE A 23 26.74 12.91 -5.52
CA ILE A 23 27.17 11.57 -5.07
C ILE A 23 26.01 10.61 -5.36
N ILE A 24 26.31 9.56 -6.13
CA ILE A 24 25.42 8.44 -6.40
C ILE A 24 25.92 7.25 -5.59
N LYS A 25 25.05 6.72 -4.71
CA LYS A 25 25.31 5.48 -3.99
C LYS A 25 24.62 4.34 -4.73
N VAL A 26 25.40 3.44 -5.31
CA VAL A 26 24.90 2.20 -5.90
C VAL A 26 24.92 1.13 -4.82
N VAL A 27 23.75 0.65 -4.46
CA VAL A 27 23.54 -0.41 -3.47
C VAL A 27 22.98 -1.64 -4.16
N GLU A 28 23.13 -2.80 -3.52
CA GLU A 28 22.48 -4.02 -3.96
C GLU A 28 20.97 -3.84 -3.92
N LYS A 29 20.26 -4.29 -4.97
CA LYS A 29 18.80 -4.25 -4.97
C LYS A 29 18.32 -5.34 -4.00
N LYS A 30 17.81 -4.94 -2.85
CA LYS A 30 17.12 -5.85 -1.94
C LYS A 30 15.77 -6.21 -2.56
N ASN A 31 15.46 -7.48 -2.69
CA ASN A 31 14.10 -7.91 -3.01
C ASN A 31 13.20 -7.58 -1.82
N ILE A 32 12.07 -6.96 -2.09
CA ILE A 32 11.07 -6.63 -1.09
C ILE A 32 9.98 -7.70 -1.16
N GLY A 33 9.71 -8.34 -0.01
CA GLY A 33 8.72 -9.39 0.10
C GLY A 33 9.14 -10.74 -0.51
N THR A 34 8.34 -11.75 -0.31
CA THR A 34 8.54 -13.13 -0.77
C THR A 34 7.23 -13.77 -1.23
N LEU A 35 7.31 -14.65 -2.24
CA LEU A 35 6.20 -15.55 -2.63
C LEU A 35 6.08 -16.76 -1.69
N GLN A 36 7.13 -17.06 -0.94
CA GLN A 36 7.14 -18.19 -0.03
C GLN A 36 6.39 -17.82 1.26
N GLN A 37 5.34 -18.56 1.57
CA GLN A 37 4.67 -18.44 2.86
C GLN A 37 5.59 -18.90 4.00
N SER A 38 5.53 -18.21 5.12
CA SER A 38 6.20 -18.64 6.34
C SER A 38 5.49 -19.85 6.95
N ASN A 39 6.20 -20.57 7.82
CA ASN A 39 5.57 -21.65 8.61
C ASN A 39 4.70 -21.13 9.76
N GLU A 40 4.75 -19.84 10.04
CA GLU A 40 3.93 -19.20 11.07
C GLU A 40 2.57 -18.80 10.50
N LYS A 41 1.54 -18.88 11.34
CA LYS A 41 0.20 -18.40 11.02
C LYS A 41 0.15 -16.88 11.16
N ILE A 42 0.12 -16.17 10.04
CA ILE A 42 0.16 -14.70 10.01
C ILE A 42 -1.04 -14.14 9.25
N VAL A 43 -1.70 -13.16 9.84
CA VAL A 43 -2.66 -12.29 9.15
C VAL A 43 -2.00 -10.93 8.92
N TYR A 44 -1.93 -10.52 7.68
CA TYR A 44 -1.64 -9.15 7.25
C TYR A 44 -2.97 -8.44 6.99
N LEU A 45 -3.48 -7.74 8.01
CA LEU A 45 -4.69 -6.93 7.86
C LEU A 45 -4.32 -5.63 7.15
N THR A 46 -4.98 -5.34 6.03
CA THR A 46 -4.64 -4.19 5.19
C THR A 46 -5.87 -3.32 4.95
N PHE A 47 -5.67 -2.01 4.99
CA PHE A 47 -6.70 -1.00 4.79
C PHE A 47 -6.35 -0.10 3.63
N ASP A 48 -7.24 0.00 2.64
CA ASP A 48 -7.11 0.87 1.48
C ASP A 48 -7.92 2.17 1.67
N ASP A 49 -7.63 3.19 0.86
CA ASP A 49 -8.35 4.45 0.71
C ASP A 49 -8.25 5.46 1.86
N GLY A 50 -7.71 5.08 3.01
CA GLY A 50 -7.49 6.00 4.11
C GLY A 50 -6.43 7.08 3.81
N PRO A 51 -6.22 8.03 4.74
CA PRO A 51 -6.87 8.15 6.05
C PRO A 51 -8.29 8.72 6.00
N SER A 52 -9.08 8.41 7.02
CA SER A 52 -10.45 8.91 7.19
C SER A 52 -10.81 9.17 8.66
N GLY A 53 -12.04 9.60 8.92
CA GLY A 53 -12.58 9.69 10.28
C GLY A 53 -12.67 8.34 11.01
N ASN A 54 -12.56 7.22 10.29
CA ASN A 54 -12.54 5.87 10.87
C ASN A 54 -11.14 5.39 11.24
N THR A 55 -10.08 5.95 10.67
CA THR A 55 -8.69 5.55 10.94
C THR A 55 -8.36 5.52 12.43
N ASP A 56 -8.79 6.53 13.20
CA ASP A 56 -8.50 6.61 14.64
C ASP A 56 -9.20 5.50 15.44
N LYS A 57 -10.42 5.15 15.04
CA LYS A 57 -11.17 4.03 15.64
C LYS A 57 -10.48 2.70 15.31
N ILE A 58 -10.05 2.51 14.06
CA ILE A 58 -9.29 1.33 13.63
C ILE A 58 -8.01 1.20 14.46
N LEU A 59 -7.22 2.27 14.59
CA LEU A 59 -5.99 2.29 15.40
C LEU A 59 -6.25 1.93 16.86
N THR A 60 -7.35 2.41 17.43
CA THR A 60 -7.75 2.10 18.81
C THR A 60 -8.06 0.61 18.98
N ILE A 61 -8.80 0.01 18.05
CA ILE A 61 -9.10 -1.43 18.06
C ILE A 61 -7.82 -2.24 17.91
N LEU A 62 -6.95 -1.88 16.95
CA LEU A 62 -5.67 -2.58 16.74
C LEU A 62 -4.79 -2.57 18.00
N ASP A 63 -4.74 -1.44 18.72
CA ASP A 63 -4.02 -1.35 20.00
C ASP A 63 -4.61 -2.29 21.07
N GLN A 64 -5.95 -2.32 21.21
CA GLN A 64 -6.63 -3.18 22.19
C GLN A 64 -6.33 -4.66 21.98
N TYR A 65 -6.19 -5.08 20.72
CA TYR A 65 -5.89 -6.47 20.34
C TYR A 65 -4.39 -6.75 20.13
N GLN A 66 -3.52 -5.76 20.38
CA GLN A 66 -2.09 -5.85 20.10
C GLN A 66 -1.79 -6.30 18.66
N ALA A 67 -2.65 -5.93 17.72
CA ALA A 67 -2.55 -6.25 16.32
C ALA A 67 -1.80 -5.15 15.55
N LYS A 68 -1.02 -5.54 14.54
CA LYS A 68 -0.41 -4.61 13.59
C LYS A 68 -1.06 -4.77 12.22
N ALA A 69 -1.11 -3.67 11.47
CA ALA A 69 -1.76 -3.61 10.18
C ALA A 69 -0.97 -2.75 9.19
N THR A 70 -1.37 -2.77 7.93
CA THR A 70 -0.79 -1.91 6.88
C THR A 70 -1.89 -1.03 6.30
N PHE A 71 -1.60 0.24 6.11
CA PHE A 71 -2.51 1.23 5.54
C PHE A 71 -1.96 1.68 4.18
N PHE A 72 -2.65 1.35 3.10
CA PHE A 72 -2.38 1.85 1.75
C PHE A 72 -3.15 3.15 1.55
N VAL A 73 -2.44 4.26 1.75
CA VAL A 73 -3.06 5.57 1.90
C VAL A 73 -3.25 6.32 0.59
N THR A 74 -4.22 7.24 0.58
CA THR A 74 -4.50 8.15 -0.54
C THR A 74 -4.22 9.60 -0.15
N GLY A 75 -4.22 10.51 -1.14
CA GLY A 75 -4.15 11.96 -0.95
C GLY A 75 -5.52 12.66 -0.88
N CYS A 76 -6.62 11.88 -0.86
CA CYS A 76 -7.98 12.42 -1.03
C CYS A 76 -8.48 13.27 0.17
N HIS A 77 -8.03 12.96 1.39
CA HIS A 77 -8.54 13.55 2.63
C HIS A 77 -7.40 14.11 3.47
N GLN A 78 -6.82 15.21 3.02
CA GLN A 78 -5.62 15.80 3.63
C GLN A 78 -5.83 16.27 5.07
N GLU A 79 -7.06 16.58 5.47
CA GLU A 79 -7.45 16.91 6.84
C GLU A 79 -7.15 15.79 7.85
N TYR A 80 -7.05 14.55 7.37
CA TYR A 80 -6.71 13.38 8.19
C TYR A 80 -5.24 12.94 8.10
N ASN A 81 -4.39 13.66 7.36
CA ASN A 81 -2.98 13.27 7.15
C ASN A 81 -2.19 13.06 8.45
N TYR A 82 -2.57 13.73 9.55
CA TYR A 82 -1.97 13.50 10.86
C TYR A 82 -2.15 12.06 11.36
N LEU A 83 -3.18 11.33 10.89
CA LEU A 83 -3.42 9.93 11.23
C LEU A 83 -2.44 8.98 10.53
N ILE A 84 -1.89 9.34 9.37
CA ILE A 84 -0.80 8.60 8.73
C ILE A 84 0.42 8.58 9.67
N LYS A 85 0.79 9.74 10.21
CA LYS A 85 1.89 9.85 11.18
C LYS A 85 1.59 9.06 12.45
N LYS A 86 0.35 9.15 12.97
CA LYS A 86 -0.09 8.42 14.17
C LYS A 86 -0.01 6.89 13.95
N ALA A 87 -0.50 6.39 12.83
CA ALA A 87 -0.42 4.97 12.46
C ALA A 87 1.04 4.49 12.40
N TYR A 88 1.91 5.23 11.71
CA TYR A 88 3.33 4.93 11.62
C TYR A 88 4.01 4.89 13.00
N GLN A 89 3.76 5.89 13.85
CA GLN A 89 4.33 5.95 15.20
C GLN A 89 3.87 4.81 16.11
N LYS A 90 2.69 4.24 15.86
CA LYS A 90 2.16 3.05 16.54
C LYS A 90 2.73 1.73 15.98
N GLY A 91 3.65 1.78 15.03
CA GLY A 91 4.30 0.61 14.44
C GLY A 91 3.46 -0.11 13.38
N HIS A 92 2.49 0.56 12.79
CA HIS A 92 1.84 0.10 11.58
C HIS A 92 2.64 0.48 10.34
N THR A 93 2.49 -0.26 9.27
CA THR A 93 3.14 0.05 8.00
C THR A 93 2.26 0.98 7.16
N ILE A 94 2.89 1.97 6.56
CA ILE A 94 2.26 2.84 5.57
C ILE A 94 2.70 2.38 4.18
N GLY A 95 1.73 2.10 3.32
CA GLY A 95 1.91 1.85 1.89
C GLY A 95 1.28 2.96 1.06
N LEU A 96 1.56 2.98 -0.23
CA LEU A 96 1.02 3.95 -1.17
C LEU A 96 -0.10 3.31 -2.00
N HIS A 97 -1.26 3.97 -2.07
CA HIS A 97 -2.36 3.52 -2.92
C HIS A 97 -2.49 4.40 -4.16
N SER A 98 -2.84 5.65 -3.99
CA SER A 98 -2.97 6.64 -5.05
C SER A 98 -3.03 8.04 -4.42
N TYR A 99 -2.70 9.08 -5.17
CA TYR A 99 -2.92 10.44 -4.71
C TYR A 99 -4.37 10.88 -4.91
N GLN A 100 -4.94 10.64 -6.11
CA GLN A 100 -6.29 11.07 -6.49
C GLN A 100 -7.34 9.98 -6.42
N HIS A 101 -6.96 8.72 -6.63
CA HIS A 101 -7.81 7.53 -6.71
C HIS A 101 -8.90 7.61 -7.81
N GLU A 102 -8.65 8.38 -8.87
CA GLU A 102 -9.56 8.52 -10.00
C GLU A 102 -9.09 7.65 -11.17
N TYR A 103 -9.79 6.56 -11.46
CA TYR A 103 -9.40 5.60 -12.50
C TYR A 103 -9.17 6.23 -13.88
N PRO A 104 -10.01 7.16 -14.38
CA PRO A 104 -9.78 7.83 -15.67
C PRO A 104 -8.43 8.55 -15.73
N ASP A 105 -7.98 9.10 -14.62
CA ASP A 105 -6.76 9.89 -14.54
C ASP A 105 -5.53 9.00 -14.35
N ILE A 106 -5.58 8.07 -13.40
CA ILE A 106 -4.41 7.26 -13.04
C ILE A 106 -4.12 6.15 -14.06
N TYR A 107 -5.15 5.59 -14.71
CA TYR A 107 -4.99 4.49 -15.67
C TYR A 107 -5.01 4.92 -17.13
N GLN A 108 -4.93 6.20 -17.40
CA GLN A 108 -4.83 6.76 -18.76
C GLN A 108 -3.54 6.34 -19.47
N SER A 109 -2.44 6.21 -18.73
CA SER A 109 -1.13 5.79 -19.26
C SER A 109 -0.17 5.41 -18.13
N LYS A 110 0.93 4.72 -18.50
CA LYS A 110 2.05 4.48 -17.56
C LYS A 110 2.55 5.76 -16.92
N LYS A 111 2.70 6.85 -17.69
CA LYS A 111 3.15 8.14 -17.18
C LYS A 111 2.18 8.74 -16.16
N ALA A 112 0.88 8.66 -16.44
CA ALA A 112 -0.15 9.16 -15.53
C ALA A 112 -0.12 8.43 -14.18
N TYR A 113 -0.04 7.10 -14.20
CA TYR A 113 0.08 6.28 -13.00
C TYR A 113 1.31 6.67 -12.15
N PHE A 114 2.49 6.75 -12.77
CA PHE A 114 3.72 7.09 -12.02
C PHE A 114 3.73 8.54 -11.52
N ASN A 115 3.10 9.47 -12.24
CA ASN A 115 2.94 10.84 -11.73
C ASN A 115 2.06 10.88 -10.47
N ASP A 116 1.00 10.08 -10.41
CA ASP A 116 0.13 9.96 -9.25
C ASP A 116 0.87 9.27 -8.08
N LEU A 117 1.57 8.16 -8.36
CA LEU A 117 2.39 7.45 -7.37
C LEU A 117 3.50 8.34 -6.79
N ASP A 118 4.14 9.17 -7.61
CA ASP A 118 5.15 10.13 -7.15
C ASP A 118 4.56 11.22 -6.25
N LYS A 119 3.33 11.68 -6.55
CA LYS A 119 2.64 12.68 -5.71
C LYS A 119 2.33 12.11 -4.32
N ILE A 120 1.72 10.93 -4.26
CA ILE A 120 1.44 10.30 -2.96
C ILE A 120 2.72 9.95 -2.20
N GLY A 121 3.76 9.49 -2.90
CA GLY A 121 5.06 9.21 -2.31
C GLY A 121 5.71 10.44 -1.68
N LYS A 122 5.62 11.61 -2.33
CA LYS A 122 6.11 12.90 -1.79
C LYS A 122 5.31 13.33 -0.57
N MET A 123 3.98 13.27 -0.64
CA MET A 123 3.11 13.63 0.49
C MET A 123 3.43 12.76 1.73
N VAL A 124 3.51 11.44 1.56
CA VAL A 124 3.81 10.53 2.67
C VAL A 124 5.22 10.78 3.22
N LYS A 125 6.21 11.07 2.34
CA LYS A 125 7.56 11.42 2.77
C LYS A 125 7.61 12.68 3.65
N GLU A 126 6.81 13.69 3.35
CA GLU A 126 6.70 14.89 4.18
C GLU A 126 6.13 14.58 5.57
N ILE A 127 5.26 13.58 5.68
CA ILE A 127 4.58 13.20 6.93
C ILE A 127 5.44 12.29 7.81
N ILE A 128 6.08 11.25 7.23
CA ILE A 128 6.79 10.20 7.99
C ILE A 128 8.31 10.18 7.74
N GLY A 129 8.85 11.05 6.87
CA GLY A 129 10.29 11.23 6.64
C GLY A 129 10.90 10.41 5.49
N PHE A 130 10.18 9.46 4.92
CA PHE A 130 10.65 8.65 3.78
C PHE A 130 9.49 8.26 2.87
N THR A 131 9.81 7.85 1.64
CA THR A 131 8.83 7.31 0.69
C THR A 131 8.73 5.79 0.89
N PRO A 132 7.54 5.22 1.23
CA PRO A 132 7.34 3.79 1.31
C PRO A 132 7.57 3.08 -0.03
N HIS A 133 8.03 1.83 0.04
CA HIS A 133 8.20 0.97 -1.15
C HIS A 133 7.06 -0.02 -1.35
N TYR A 134 6.12 -0.07 -0.43
CA TYR A 134 4.94 -0.92 -0.50
C TYR A 134 3.81 -0.18 -1.19
N ILE A 135 3.22 -0.79 -2.21
CA ILE A 135 2.11 -0.18 -2.94
C ILE A 135 0.96 -1.18 -3.10
N ARG A 136 -0.23 -0.66 -3.30
CA ARG A 136 -1.37 -1.42 -3.81
C ARG A 136 -2.00 -0.64 -4.96
N PHE A 137 -2.24 -1.32 -6.08
CA PHE A 137 -2.92 -0.72 -7.21
C PHE A 137 -4.39 -0.47 -6.87
N PRO A 138 -4.99 0.70 -7.18
CA PRO A 138 -6.42 0.90 -7.12
C PRO A 138 -7.20 -0.19 -7.86
N GLY A 139 -8.07 -0.91 -7.13
CA GLY A 139 -8.78 -2.08 -7.66
C GLY A 139 -7.94 -3.36 -7.83
N GLY A 140 -6.70 -3.37 -7.34
CA GLY A 140 -5.77 -4.51 -7.43
C GLY A 140 -5.09 -4.66 -8.79
N SER A 141 -4.08 -5.55 -8.86
CA SER A 141 -3.33 -5.80 -10.11
C SER A 141 -4.17 -6.53 -11.18
N SER A 142 -5.25 -7.19 -10.77
CA SER A 142 -6.18 -7.91 -11.66
C SER A 142 -7.36 -7.07 -12.13
N ASN A 143 -7.41 -5.76 -11.80
CA ASN A 143 -8.54 -4.93 -12.17
C ASN A 143 -8.74 -4.88 -13.69
N LYS A 144 -10.01 -4.92 -14.10
CA LYS A 144 -10.43 -4.79 -15.51
C LYS A 144 -10.76 -3.35 -15.89
N VAL A 145 -10.96 -2.47 -14.92
CA VAL A 145 -11.38 -1.08 -15.14
C VAL A 145 -10.33 -0.32 -15.92
N SER A 146 -9.05 -0.54 -15.64
CA SER A 146 -7.93 0.07 -16.36
C SER A 146 -7.97 -0.16 -17.88
N LYS A 147 -8.56 -1.28 -18.33
CA LYS A 147 -8.71 -1.59 -19.76
C LYS A 147 -9.58 -0.57 -20.50
N ASN A 148 -10.52 0.07 -19.80
CA ASN A 148 -11.38 1.11 -20.39
C ASN A 148 -10.59 2.36 -20.79
N TYR A 149 -9.40 2.56 -20.22
CA TYR A 149 -8.56 3.74 -20.44
C TYR A 149 -7.29 3.40 -21.21
N CYS A 150 -6.66 2.26 -20.93
CA CYS A 150 -5.43 1.83 -21.62
C CYS A 150 -5.30 0.30 -21.58
N THR A 151 -5.50 -0.33 -22.74
CA THR A 151 -5.36 -1.79 -22.90
C THR A 151 -3.92 -2.23 -22.67
N GLY A 152 -3.71 -3.31 -21.91
CA GLY A 152 -2.40 -3.86 -21.57
C GLY A 152 -1.65 -3.10 -20.50
N LEU A 153 -2.25 -2.07 -19.89
CA LEU A 153 -1.57 -1.20 -18.95
C LEU A 153 -1.10 -1.93 -17.69
N MET A 154 -1.95 -2.77 -17.08
CA MET A 154 -1.59 -3.47 -15.85
C MET A 154 -0.43 -4.45 -16.07
N SER A 155 -0.37 -5.11 -17.23
CA SER A 155 0.76 -5.96 -17.62
C SER A 155 2.09 -5.21 -17.71
N ILE A 156 2.05 -3.90 -17.97
CA ILE A 156 3.21 -3.01 -17.98
C ILE A 156 3.50 -2.55 -16.56
N LEU A 157 2.50 -2.04 -15.83
CA LEU A 157 2.66 -1.42 -14.53
C LEU A 157 3.21 -2.39 -13.49
N THR A 158 2.71 -3.63 -13.45
CA THR A 158 3.17 -4.67 -12.50
C THR A 158 4.67 -4.97 -12.63
N LYS A 159 5.21 -4.90 -13.84
CA LYS A 159 6.66 -5.08 -14.09
C LYS A 159 7.45 -3.81 -13.77
N GLU A 160 6.92 -2.66 -14.14
CA GLU A 160 7.65 -1.38 -14.02
C GLU A 160 7.76 -0.91 -12.56
N VAL A 161 6.73 -1.12 -11.72
CA VAL A 161 6.83 -0.78 -10.29
C VAL A 161 7.92 -1.59 -9.60
N ILE A 162 8.04 -2.88 -9.91
CA ILE A 162 9.12 -3.73 -9.39
C ILE A 162 10.50 -3.25 -9.85
N LYS A 163 10.64 -2.85 -11.13
CA LYS A 163 11.89 -2.28 -11.64
C LYS A 163 12.28 -0.99 -10.93
N GLN A 164 11.31 -0.18 -10.52
CA GLN A 164 11.54 1.06 -9.80
C GLN A 164 11.77 0.87 -8.30
N GLY A 165 11.75 -0.39 -7.81
CA GLY A 165 12.04 -0.73 -6.43
C GLY A 165 10.83 -0.73 -5.50
N TYR A 166 9.62 -0.67 -6.05
CA TYR A 166 8.40 -0.92 -5.30
C TYR A 166 8.05 -2.40 -5.28
N GLN A 167 7.32 -2.84 -4.25
CA GLN A 167 6.61 -4.11 -4.20
C GLN A 167 5.12 -3.82 -4.10
N TYR A 168 4.31 -4.46 -4.98
CA TYR A 168 2.86 -4.35 -4.88
C TYR A 168 2.26 -5.55 -4.15
N TYR A 169 1.13 -5.32 -3.50
CA TYR A 169 0.44 -6.31 -2.67
C TYR A 169 -1.03 -6.35 -3.06
N ASP A 170 -1.49 -7.48 -3.59
CA ASP A 170 -2.90 -7.82 -3.68
C ASP A 170 -3.34 -8.52 -2.37
N TRP A 171 -4.34 -9.36 -2.40
CA TRP A 171 -4.90 -10.05 -1.22
C TRP A 171 -5.32 -11.48 -1.56
N ASN A 172 -5.43 -12.34 -0.54
CA ASN A 172 -6.00 -13.67 -0.60
C ASN A 172 -7.08 -13.89 0.49
N GLY A 173 -7.48 -12.84 1.17
CA GLY A 173 -8.63 -12.74 2.06
C GLY A 173 -9.32 -11.40 1.84
N ASP A 174 -10.64 -11.33 1.94
CA ASP A 174 -11.42 -10.14 1.61
C ASP A 174 -12.57 -9.96 2.60
N THR A 175 -12.76 -8.75 3.09
CA THR A 175 -13.93 -8.37 3.90
C THR A 175 -15.20 -8.22 3.05
N ASN A 176 -15.06 -8.14 1.73
CA ASN A 176 -16.12 -7.79 0.77
C ASN A 176 -16.81 -6.45 1.06
N ASP A 177 -16.18 -5.59 1.85
CA ASP A 177 -16.73 -4.28 2.22
C ASP A 177 -16.78 -3.29 1.05
N ALA A 178 -16.03 -3.56 -0.04
CA ALA A 178 -16.07 -2.76 -1.26
C ALA A 178 -17.39 -2.91 -2.05
N SER A 179 -18.16 -3.98 -1.83
CA SER A 179 -19.38 -4.27 -2.59
C SER A 179 -20.49 -3.22 -2.39
N SER A 180 -20.52 -2.58 -1.21
CA SER A 180 -21.40 -1.43 -0.92
C SER A 180 -20.89 -0.63 0.27
N ASN A 181 -21.49 0.57 0.52
CA ASN A 181 -21.14 1.37 1.70
C ASN A 181 -21.72 0.82 3.01
N ASN A 182 -22.70 -0.08 2.95
CA ASN A 182 -23.44 -0.60 4.09
C ASN A 182 -23.51 -2.14 4.08
N VAL A 183 -22.40 -2.80 3.77
CA VAL A 183 -22.28 -4.27 3.95
C VAL A 183 -22.50 -4.58 5.43
N SER A 184 -23.30 -5.58 5.74
CA SER A 184 -23.59 -5.92 7.12
C SER A 184 -22.34 -6.41 7.87
N VAL A 185 -22.26 -6.12 9.17
CA VAL A 185 -21.16 -6.59 10.03
C VAL A 185 -21.00 -8.11 9.95
N HIS A 186 -22.11 -8.85 9.94
CA HIS A 186 -22.10 -10.31 9.81
C HIS A 186 -21.48 -10.78 8.50
N GLU A 187 -21.81 -10.14 7.39
CA GLU A 187 -21.30 -10.46 6.05
C GLU A 187 -19.79 -10.19 5.93
N ILE A 188 -19.34 -9.03 6.47
CA ILE A 188 -17.93 -8.68 6.55
C ILE A 188 -17.14 -9.72 7.36
N ILE A 189 -17.65 -10.12 8.55
CA ILE A 189 -17.01 -11.14 9.39
C ILE A 189 -16.97 -12.48 8.66
N SER A 190 -18.09 -12.91 8.08
CA SER A 190 -18.16 -14.19 7.36
C SER A 190 -17.20 -14.24 6.19
N SER A 191 -17.11 -13.18 5.39
CA SER A 191 -16.17 -13.09 4.27
C SER A 191 -14.73 -13.10 4.75
N ALA A 192 -14.37 -12.23 5.68
CA ALA A 192 -13.01 -12.09 6.17
C ALA A 192 -12.48 -13.32 6.92
N THR A 193 -13.36 -14.19 7.46
CA THR A 193 -12.96 -15.34 8.29
C THR A 193 -13.05 -16.69 7.55
N ASN A 194 -13.24 -16.68 6.25
CA ASN A 194 -13.38 -17.88 5.43
C ASN A 194 -12.03 -18.47 4.95
N GLU A 195 -10.90 -17.82 5.27
CA GLU A 195 -9.58 -18.25 4.80
C GLU A 195 -8.86 -19.15 5.80
N ASN A 196 -8.07 -20.12 5.25
CA ASN A 196 -7.28 -21.07 6.02
C ASN A 196 -5.82 -21.15 5.57
N HIS A 197 -5.33 -20.17 4.81
CA HIS A 197 -3.94 -20.11 4.39
C HIS A 197 -3.02 -19.84 5.59
N GLN A 198 -1.77 -20.28 5.50
CA GLN A 198 -0.77 -20.04 6.55
C GLN A 198 -0.47 -18.54 6.70
N ASN A 199 -0.39 -17.82 5.57
CA ASN A 199 -0.29 -16.38 5.54
C ASN A 199 -1.51 -15.80 4.79
N ILE A 200 -2.27 -14.98 5.47
CA ILE A 200 -3.52 -14.38 4.95
C ILE A 200 -3.33 -12.87 4.86
N MET A 201 -3.49 -12.33 3.67
CA MET A 201 -3.53 -10.89 3.44
C MET A 201 -4.97 -10.46 3.20
N ILE A 202 -5.56 -9.78 4.18
CA ILE A 202 -6.98 -9.39 4.16
C ILE A 202 -7.11 -7.97 3.64
N LEU A 203 -7.94 -7.80 2.59
CA LEU A 203 -8.40 -6.50 2.11
C LEU A 203 -9.55 -5.99 2.98
N ALA A 204 -9.44 -4.75 3.42
CA ALA A 204 -10.50 -3.93 4.00
C ALA A 204 -10.31 -2.48 3.55
N HIS A 205 -11.31 -1.62 3.75
CA HIS A 205 -11.20 -0.22 3.38
C HIS A 205 -11.36 0.70 4.60
N ASP A 206 -10.59 1.79 4.59
CA ASP A 206 -10.60 2.85 5.60
C ASP A 206 -11.16 4.14 4.98
N THR A 207 -12.47 4.17 4.76
CA THR A 207 -13.16 5.40 4.36
C THR A 207 -14.22 5.78 5.38
N ASN A 208 -14.70 7.03 5.34
CA ASN A 208 -15.77 7.51 6.22
C ASN A 208 -17.06 6.68 6.11
N ALA A 209 -17.27 5.99 4.98
CA ALA A 209 -18.45 5.17 4.73
C ALA A 209 -18.36 3.76 5.34
N LYS A 210 -17.19 3.31 5.79
CA LYS A 210 -16.93 1.92 6.22
C LYS A 210 -17.06 1.72 7.73
N ASN A 211 -18.14 2.25 8.34
CA ASN A 211 -18.38 2.09 9.78
C ASN A 211 -18.59 0.62 10.17
N THR A 212 -19.29 -0.15 9.34
CA THR A 212 -19.54 -1.58 9.58
C THR A 212 -18.27 -2.42 9.50
N THR A 213 -17.29 -2.00 8.68
CA THR A 213 -15.95 -2.59 8.68
C THR A 213 -15.27 -2.39 10.03
N VAL A 214 -15.32 -1.16 10.57
CA VAL A 214 -14.77 -0.86 11.91
C VAL A 214 -15.43 -1.73 12.99
N GLU A 215 -16.76 -1.85 12.96
CA GLU A 215 -17.53 -2.67 13.92
C GLU A 215 -17.20 -4.17 13.82
N ALA A 216 -16.83 -4.66 12.64
CA ALA A 216 -16.48 -6.07 12.40
C ALA A 216 -15.08 -6.44 12.91
N LEU A 217 -14.14 -5.48 12.99
CA LEU A 217 -12.71 -5.74 13.28
C LEU A 217 -12.48 -6.54 14.57
N PRO A 218 -13.12 -6.24 15.73
CA PRO A 218 -12.92 -7.01 16.95
C PRO A 218 -13.18 -8.50 16.77
N SER A 219 -14.25 -8.84 16.04
CA SER A 219 -14.63 -10.23 15.78
C SER A 219 -13.65 -10.94 14.83
N ILE A 220 -13.22 -10.25 13.77
CA ILE A 220 -12.25 -10.78 12.81
C ILE A 220 -10.91 -11.06 13.51
N ILE A 221 -10.41 -10.10 14.30
CA ILE A 221 -9.13 -10.25 14.99
C ILE A 221 -9.21 -11.38 16.01
N SER A 222 -10.26 -11.40 16.84
CA SER A 222 -10.46 -12.46 17.85
C SER A 222 -10.55 -13.86 17.22
N PHE A 223 -11.23 -13.97 16.07
CA PHE A 223 -11.35 -15.25 15.36
C PHE A 223 -9.99 -15.84 14.97
N TYR A 224 -9.14 -15.02 14.34
CA TYR A 224 -7.83 -15.48 13.90
C TYR A 224 -6.86 -15.69 15.07
N GLN A 225 -6.89 -14.82 16.09
CA GLN A 225 -6.06 -15.03 17.31
C GLN A 225 -6.41 -16.32 18.01
N LYS A 226 -7.70 -16.69 18.11
CA LYS A 226 -8.13 -17.99 18.67
C LYS A 226 -7.65 -19.19 17.85
N LYS A 227 -7.42 -19.01 16.54
CA LYS A 227 -6.82 -20.03 15.65
C LYS A 227 -5.29 -20.03 15.66
N GLY A 228 -4.65 -19.19 16.50
CA GLY A 228 -3.20 -19.12 16.66
C GLY A 228 -2.51 -18.25 15.61
N TYR A 229 -3.21 -17.34 14.92
CA TYR A 229 -2.59 -16.37 14.04
C TYR A 229 -2.10 -15.14 14.81
N SER A 230 -0.93 -14.63 14.40
CA SER A 230 -0.46 -13.31 14.76
C SER A 230 -0.87 -12.27 13.70
N PHE A 231 -1.06 -11.03 14.12
CA PHE A 231 -1.34 -9.92 13.21
C PHE A 231 -0.08 -9.08 13.03
N GLN A 232 0.44 -9.05 11.80
CA GLN A 232 1.67 -8.34 11.48
C GLN A 232 1.44 -7.28 10.41
N ALA A 233 2.18 -6.17 10.52
CA ALA A 233 2.28 -5.20 9.44
C ALA A 233 3.25 -5.70 8.36
N ILE A 234 3.03 -5.33 7.10
CA ILE A 234 3.91 -5.66 5.99
C ILE A 234 5.30 -5.07 6.22
N ASN A 235 6.33 -5.86 5.96
CA ASN A 235 7.74 -5.46 5.97
C ASN A 235 8.49 -6.06 4.76
N ASP A 236 9.80 -5.85 4.67
CA ASP A 236 10.61 -6.31 3.53
C ASP A 236 10.70 -7.85 3.40
N GLU A 237 10.28 -8.61 4.39
CA GLU A 237 10.33 -10.07 4.41
C GLU A 237 8.93 -10.69 4.31
N SER A 238 7.87 -9.86 4.29
CA SER A 238 6.49 -10.34 4.27
C SER A 238 6.14 -11.07 2.99
N PHE A 239 5.31 -12.09 3.14
CA PHE A 239 4.64 -12.75 2.03
C PHE A 239 3.82 -11.73 1.23
N TYR A 240 3.88 -11.82 -0.10
CA TYR A 240 3.02 -11.02 -0.97
C TYR A 240 2.12 -11.89 -1.84
N VAL A 241 0.95 -11.37 -2.14
CA VAL A 241 0.00 -11.95 -3.08
C VAL A 241 0.03 -11.13 -4.36
N HIS A 242 0.12 -11.80 -5.50
CA HIS A 242 -0.06 -11.19 -6.82
C HIS A 242 -1.21 -11.90 -7.52
N HIS A 243 -2.25 -11.15 -7.87
CA HIS A 243 -3.35 -11.68 -8.67
C HIS A 243 -2.93 -11.89 -10.12
N HIS A 244 -3.64 -12.76 -10.82
CA HIS A 244 -3.46 -12.92 -12.26
C HIS A 244 -3.89 -11.65 -12.99
N VAL A 245 -2.96 -11.02 -13.70
CA VAL A 245 -3.20 -9.77 -14.43
C VAL A 245 -4.17 -10.03 -15.59
N GLN A 246 -5.21 -9.19 -15.70
CA GLN A 246 -6.28 -9.35 -16.71
C GLN A 246 -6.33 -8.21 -17.75
N ASN A 247 -5.41 -7.23 -17.67
CA ASN A 247 -5.28 -6.13 -18.61
C ASN A 247 -3.82 -5.87 -19.00
#